data_b715b9d0d592aff380b31cc553c6927a
#
_entry.id   b715b9d0d592aff380b31cc553c6927a
#
_cell.length_a   1.000
_cell.length_b   1.000
_cell.length_c   1.000
_cell.angle_alpha   90.00
_cell.angle_beta   90.00
_cell.angle_gamma   90.00
#
_symmetry.space_group_name_H-M   'P 1'
#
loop_
_entity.id
_entity.type
_entity.pdbx_description
1 polymer ?
#
loop_
_entity_poly.entity_id
_entity_poly.type
_entity_poly.pdbx_seq_one_letter_code
_entity_poly.pdbx_strand_id
1 'polypeptide(L)'
;MTTSSKFLSKPVNNFYILAASSISLSVIGLVMVFSASSIHSLDTKGNAVAIVLRQFVFFALSIPLAIYLSQRSLAQWRLLARFGLLISVVILAILQIPGVGKTVNGNTNWIALPFADVQPSEIAKFLLILWASYLLANQERAGKTRVNVFALITPGFIVVLALVMVGHDLGTACVIAAILGGLLFVSGVELRLLGTLAAVGAVALAGLIATAGYRAARFLVVFDPFAADQYKNAGWQPAHSLLGLASGGIFGVGLGDRLVALVAFSQRDDRALFGVGHHCRLFE
;
A
#
# COMPACT_ATOMS: atom_id res chain seq x y z
N MET A 1 -29.57 -18.81 20.26
CA MET A 1 -28.47 -17.84 20.25
C MET A 1 -27.22 -18.56 20.67
N THR A 2 -26.33 -18.78 19.74
CA THR A 2 -25.14 -19.62 19.91
C THR A 2 -24.11 -18.98 20.86
N THR A 3 -23.41 -19.80 21.63
CA THR A 3 -22.35 -19.42 22.59
C THR A 3 -21.29 -18.49 22.00
N SER A 4 -21.08 -18.54 20.68
CA SER A 4 -20.16 -17.71 19.91
C SER A 4 -20.52 -16.21 19.94
N SER A 5 -21.82 -15.86 19.95
CA SER A 5 -22.25 -14.45 19.98
C SER A 5 -21.97 -13.76 21.31
N LYS A 6 -22.00 -14.50 22.41
CA LYS A 6 -21.69 -13.98 23.76
C LYS A 6 -20.18 -13.74 23.99
N PHE A 7 -19.33 -14.51 23.30
CA PHE A 7 -17.88 -14.33 23.38
C PHE A 7 -17.43 -13.04 22.68
N LEU A 8 -17.97 -12.76 21.50
CA LEU A 8 -17.64 -11.55 20.73
C LEU A 8 -18.28 -10.26 21.28
N SER A 9 -19.28 -10.38 22.16
CA SER A 9 -19.96 -9.21 22.74
C SER A 9 -19.14 -8.50 23.83
N LYS A 10 -18.07 -9.12 24.35
CA LYS A 10 -17.21 -8.51 25.38
C LYS A 10 -16.08 -7.70 24.73
N PRO A 11 -15.95 -6.39 25.00
CA PRO A 11 -14.92 -5.54 24.36
C PRO A 11 -13.48 -6.02 24.66
N VAL A 12 -13.26 -6.67 25.80
CA VAL A 12 -11.98 -7.26 26.16
C VAL A 12 -11.59 -8.41 25.23
N ASN A 13 -12.55 -9.27 24.85
CA ASN A 13 -12.29 -10.37 23.92
C ASN A 13 -11.96 -9.87 22.51
N ASN A 14 -12.63 -8.81 22.05
CA ASN A 14 -12.34 -8.19 20.77
C ASN A 14 -10.91 -7.61 20.74
N PHE A 15 -10.46 -7.02 21.84
CA PHE A 15 -9.07 -6.54 21.97
C PHE A 15 -8.07 -7.69 21.84
N TYR A 16 -8.26 -8.79 22.56
CA TYR A 16 -7.36 -9.94 22.47
C TYR A 16 -7.36 -10.61 21.11
N ILE A 17 -8.52 -10.71 20.43
CA ILE A 17 -8.62 -11.25 19.08
C ILE A 17 -7.83 -10.38 18.10
N LEU A 18 -8.01 -9.06 18.15
CA LEU A 18 -7.28 -8.12 17.30
C LEU A 18 -5.77 -8.19 17.57
N ALA A 19 -5.37 -8.19 18.84
CA ALA A 19 -3.96 -8.26 19.21
C ALA A 19 -3.32 -9.58 18.75
N ALA A 20 -3.98 -10.71 19.02
CA ALA A 20 -3.50 -12.03 18.61
C ALA A 20 -3.41 -12.16 17.09
N SER A 21 -4.42 -11.71 16.35
CA SER A 21 -4.42 -11.71 14.88
C SER A 21 -3.30 -10.85 14.32
N SER A 22 -3.10 -9.65 14.87
CA SER A 22 -2.05 -8.71 14.44
C SER A 22 -0.66 -9.29 14.69
N ILE A 23 -0.43 -9.87 15.88
CA ILE A 23 0.85 -10.51 16.22
C ILE A 23 1.10 -11.71 15.31
N SER A 24 0.11 -12.59 15.13
CA SER A 24 0.25 -13.78 14.29
C SER A 24 0.57 -13.41 12.84
N LEU A 25 -0.13 -12.44 12.26
CA LEU A 25 0.14 -11.95 10.90
C LEU A 25 1.53 -11.31 10.79
N SER A 26 1.96 -10.59 11.83
CA SER A 26 3.29 -9.97 11.84
C SER A 26 4.41 -11.01 11.92
N VAL A 27 4.25 -12.05 12.74
CA VAL A 27 5.22 -13.14 12.81
C VAL A 27 5.30 -13.90 11.49
N ILE A 28 4.14 -14.26 10.91
CA ILE A 28 4.09 -14.89 9.59
C ILE A 28 4.76 -13.99 8.54
N GLY A 29 4.45 -12.68 8.55
CA GLY A 29 5.07 -11.71 7.65
C GLY A 29 6.59 -11.66 7.77
N LEU A 30 7.15 -11.64 8.98
CA LEU A 30 8.61 -11.66 9.19
C LEU A 30 9.26 -12.95 8.68
N VAL A 31 8.63 -14.11 8.93
CA VAL A 31 9.10 -15.41 8.42
C VAL A 31 9.08 -15.42 6.89
N MET A 32 8.00 -14.94 6.28
CA MET A 32 7.88 -14.87 4.82
C MET A 32 8.87 -13.89 4.19
N VAL A 33 9.11 -12.73 4.82
CA VAL A 33 10.14 -11.78 4.37
C VAL A 33 11.53 -12.42 4.46
N PHE A 34 11.83 -13.13 5.54
CA PHE A 34 13.10 -13.86 5.67
C PHE A 34 13.27 -14.90 4.56
N SER A 35 12.27 -15.75 4.35
CA SER A 35 12.27 -16.77 3.33
C SER A 35 12.48 -16.16 1.93
N ALA A 36 11.71 -15.14 1.57
CA ALA A 36 11.77 -14.54 0.24
C ALA A 36 13.03 -13.71 -0.01
N SER A 37 13.57 -13.04 1.03
CA SER A 37 14.69 -12.09 0.87
C SER A 37 16.08 -12.65 1.17
N SER A 38 16.18 -13.83 1.76
CA SER A 38 17.45 -14.38 2.24
C SER A 38 18.52 -14.52 1.15
N ILE A 39 18.15 -15.04 -0.01
CA ILE A 39 19.07 -15.25 -1.15
C ILE A 39 19.47 -13.89 -1.75
N HIS A 40 18.49 -13.05 -2.04
CA HIS A 40 18.74 -11.71 -2.58
C HIS A 40 19.60 -10.85 -1.61
N SER A 41 19.36 -10.97 -0.32
CA SER A 41 20.14 -10.28 0.72
C SER A 41 21.58 -10.77 0.77
N LEU A 42 21.80 -12.08 0.58
CA LEU A 42 23.12 -12.67 0.50
C LEU A 42 23.88 -12.15 -0.73
N ASP A 43 23.24 -12.16 -1.90
CA ASP A 43 23.85 -11.73 -3.16
C ASP A 43 24.19 -10.24 -3.18
N THR A 44 23.31 -9.39 -2.64
CA THR A 44 23.46 -7.92 -2.71
C THR A 44 24.21 -7.30 -1.53
N LYS A 45 24.13 -7.91 -0.35
CA LYS A 45 24.69 -7.37 0.91
C LYS A 45 25.69 -8.29 1.59
N GLY A 46 25.96 -9.48 1.04
CA GLY A 46 26.83 -10.49 1.65
C GLY A 46 26.27 -11.09 2.95
N ASN A 47 25.03 -10.79 3.32
CA ASN A 47 24.40 -11.28 4.55
C ASN A 47 22.93 -11.62 4.31
N ALA A 48 22.56 -12.89 4.48
CA ALA A 48 21.20 -13.40 4.25
C ALA A 48 20.13 -12.76 5.15
N VAL A 49 20.51 -12.25 6.33
CA VAL A 49 19.57 -11.69 7.30
C VAL A 49 19.45 -10.16 7.27
N ALA A 50 20.25 -9.46 6.46
CA ALA A 50 20.32 -7.99 6.49
C ALA A 50 18.97 -7.32 6.18
N ILE A 51 18.18 -7.86 5.24
CA ILE A 51 16.87 -7.30 4.87
C ILE A 51 15.85 -7.58 5.97
N VAL A 52 15.78 -8.81 6.48
CA VAL A 52 14.82 -9.16 7.54
C VAL A 52 15.16 -8.47 8.86
N LEU A 53 16.45 -8.28 9.17
CA LEU A 53 16.87 -7.56 10.37
C LEU A 53 16.38 -6.10 10.33
N ARG A 54 16.51 -5.45 9.17
CA ARG A 54 15.97 -4.09 8.97
C ARG A 54 14.44 -4.07 9.18
N GLN A 55 13.73 -5.03 8.61
CA GLN A 55 12.28 -5.17 8.79
C GLN A 55 11.91 -5.41 10.26
N PHE A 56 12.65 -6.27 10.95
CA PHE A 56 12.44 -6.54 12.36
C PHE A 56 12.67 -5.29 13.23
N VAL A 57 13.70 -4.50 12.96
CA VAL A 57 13.94 -3.23 13.68
C VAL A 57 12.76 -2.28 13.54
N PHE A 58 12.26 -2.07 12.30
CA PHE A 58 11.08 -1.22 12.10
C PHE A 58 9.83 -1.78 12.80
N PHE A 59 9.64 -3.08 12.75
CA PHE A 59 8.54 -3.74 13.47
C PHE A 59 8.68 -3.53 15.00
N ALA A 60 9.86 -3.76 15.56
CA ALA A 60 10.11 -3.56 16.98
C ALA A 60 9.90 -2.10 17.43
N LEU A 61 10.26 -1.12 16.58
CA LEU A 61 9.99 0.31 16.83
C LEU A 61 8.50 0.66 16.69
N SER A 62 7.77 -0.05 15.85
CA SER A 62 6.32 0.21 15.66
C SER A 62 5.48 -0.19 16.87
N ILE A 63 5.91 -1.18 17.66
CA ILE A 63 5.17 -1.65 18.85
C ILE A 63 5.04 -0.55 19.92
N PRO A 64 6.12 0.06 20.43
CA PRO A 64 5.99 1.13 21.42
C PRO A 64 5.27 2.35 20.86
N LEU A 65 5.43 2.66 19.56
CA LEU A 65 4.68 3.71 18.90
C LEU A 65 3.17 3.41 18.88
N ALA A 66 2.78 2.18 18.55
CA ALA A 66 1.37 1.76 18.55
C ALA A 66 0.78 1.85 19.96
N ILE A 67 1.51 1.39 20.98
CA ILE A 67 1.08 1.50 22.39
C ILE A 67 0.93 2.96 22.80
N TYR A 68 1.90 3.81 22.46
CA TYR A 68 1.84 5.25 22.73
C TYR A 68 0.62 5.91 22.08
N LEU A 69 0.36 5.63 20.82
CA LEU A 69 -0.77 6.19 20.07
C LEU A 69 -2.11 5.67 20.59
N SER A 70 -2.21 4.40 21.01
CA SER A 70 -3.44 3.82 21.57
C SER A 70 -3.85 4.47 22.89
N GLN A 71 -2.90 5.04 23.65
CA GLN A 71 -3.16 5.74 24.90
C GLN A 71 -3.57 7.21 24.73
N ARG A 72 -3.57 7.74 23.51
CA ARG A 72 -3.94 9.14 23.26
C ARG A 72 -5.43 9.35 23.43
N SER A 73 -5.79 10.48 24.02
CA SER A 73 -7.19 10.85 24.23
C SER A 73 -7.90 11.17 22.90
N LEU A 74 -9.21 10.97 22.86
CA LEU A 74 -10.02 11.38 21.71
C LEU A 74 -9.90 12.87 21.38
N ALA A 75 -9.64 13.72 22.37
CA ALA A 75 -9.43 15.14 22.17
C ALA A 75 -8.17 15.42 21.33
N GLN A 76 -7.08 14.69 21.61
CA GLN A 76 -5.83 14.80 20.84
C GLN A 76 -6.01 14.29 19.39
N TRP A 77 -6.71 13.17 19.20
CA TRP A 77 -7.05 12.67 17.87
C TRP A 77 -7.94 13.65 17.09
N ARG A 78 -8.92 14.30 17.74
CA ARG A 78 -9.74 15.33 17.10
C ARG A 78 -8.95 16.56 16.69
N LEU A 79 -7.98 16.97 17.51
CA LEU A 79 -7.08 18.08 17.16
C LEU A 79 -6.26 17.75 15.93
N LEU A 80 -5.65 16.55 15.88
CA LEU A 80 -4.92 16.07 14.71
C LEU A 80 -5.84 15.97 13.48
N ALA A 81 -7.02 15.40 13.64
CA ALA A 81 -8.00 15.23 12.58
C ALA A 81 -8.47 16.57 11.99
N ARG A 82 -8.64 17.61 12.84
CA ARG A 82 -9.02 18.95 12.38
C ARG A 82 -8.04 19.52 11.35
N PHE A 83 -6.75 19.27 11.55
CA PHE A 83 -5.69 19.75 10.66
C PHE A 83 -5.23 18.69 9.64
N GLY A 84 -5.83 17.50 9.67
CA GLY A 84 -5.40 16.35 8.87
C GLY A 84 -5.31 16.63 7.37
N LEU A 85 -6.30 17.32 6.79
CA LEU A 85 -6.26 17.73 5.39
C LEU A 85 -5.11 18.70 5.11
N LEU A 86 -4.94 19.73 5.93
CA LEU A 86 -3.88 20.73 5.77
C LEU A 86 -2.49 20.07 5.83
N ILE A 87 -2.28 19.21 6.81
CA ILE A 87 -1.02 18.47 6.96
C ILE A 87 -0.78 17.59 5.73
N SER A 88 -1.81 16.87 5.26
CA SER A 88 -1.71 16.02 4.05
C SER A 88 -1.33 16.82 2.82
N VAL A 89 -1.95 17.97 2.62
CA VAL A 89 -1.65 18.86 1.48
C VAL A 89 -0.22 19.39 1.59
N VAL A 90 0.21 19.85 2.75
CA VAL A 90 1.56 20.40 2.96
C VAL A 90 2.64 19.34 2.71
N ILE A 91 2.51 18.14 3.29
CA ILE A 91 3.53 17.09 3.11
C ILE A 91 3.62 16.59 1.66
N LEU A 92 2.49 16.54 0.95
CA LEU A 92 2.47 16.16 -0.47
C LEU A 92 2.94 17.29 -1.38
N ALA A 93 2.67 18.57 -1.03
CA ALA A 93 3.19 19.72 -1.77
C ALA A 93 4.72 19.84 -1.64
N ILE A 94 5.29 19.58 -0.46
CA ILE A 94 6.74 19.55 -0.25
C ILE A 94 7.43 18.53 -1.17
N LEU A 95 6.80 17.39 -1.44
CA LEU A 95 7.31 16.37 -2.37
C LEU A 95 7.48 16.89 -3.81
N GLN A 96 6.69 17.89 -4.21
CA GLN A 96 6.75 18.45 -5.56
C GLN A 96 7.94 19.42 -5.73
N ILE A 97 8.62 19.80 -4.63
CA ILE A 97 9.78 20.69 -4.70
C ILE A 97 10.96 19.90 -5.31
N PRO A 98 11.58 20.41 -6.40
CA PRO A 98 12.75 19.76 -7.00
C PRO A 98 13.86 19.51 -5.97
N GLY A 99 14.40 18.31 -5.94
CA GLY A 99 15.48 17.92 -5.02
C GLY A 99 15.03 17.36 -3.67
N VAL A 100 13.75 17.46 -3.29
CA VAL A 100 13.21 16.87 -2.05
C VAL A 100 12.66 15.45 -2.30
N GLY A 101 11.88 15.30 -3.35
CA GLY A 101 11.29 14.03 -3.73
C GLY A 101 12.28 13.11 -4.44
N LYS A 102 12.34 11.85 -4.01
CA LYS A 102 13.08 10.78 -4.70
C LYS A 102 12.17 10.15 -5.75
N THR A 103 12.63 10.16 -6.99
CA THR A 103 11.93 9.51 -8.10
C THR A 103 12.32 8.04 -8.18
N VAL A 104 11.33 7.16 -8.12
CA VAL A 104 11.48 5.70 -8.26
C VAL A 104 10.54 5.23 -9.36
N ASN A 105 11.07 4.60 -10.41
CA ASN A 105 10.29 4.09 -11.55
C ASN A 105 9.38 5.15 -12.21
N GLY A 106 9.85 6.41 -12.28
CA GLY A 106 9.10 7.53 -12.86
C GLY A 106 8.09 8.20 -11.92
N ASN A 107 7.94 7.73 -10.67
CA ASN A 107 7.05 8.31 -9.67
C ASN A 107 7.86 9.05 -8.59
N THR A 108 7.54 10.33 -8.36
CA THR A 108 8.17 11.16 -7.31
C THR A 108 7.27 11.16 -6.07
N ASN A 109 7.41 10.12 -5.24
CA ASN A 109 6.51 9.87 -4.11
C ASN A 109 7.23 9.43 -2.82
N TRP A 110 8.57 9.45 -2.82
CA TRP A 110 9.38 9.06 -1.68
C TRP A 110 10.26 10.20 -1.19
N ILE A 111 10.48 10.28 0.12
CA ILE A 111 11.51 11.11 0.74
C ILE A 111 12.62 10.19 1.24
N ALA A 112 13.84 10.40 0.75
CA ALA A 112 15.01 9.66 1.21
C ALA A 112 15.46 10.23 2.56
N LEU A 113 15.30 9.45 3.63
CA LEU A 113 15.90 9.73 4.92
C LEU A 113 17.17 8.88 5.10
N PRO A 114 18.11 9.26 5.99
CA PRO A 114 19.35 8.51 6.19
C PRO A 114 19.16 7.02 6.52
N PHE A 115 18.05 6.68 7.15
CA PHE A 115 17.77 5.32 7.64
C PHE A 115 16.69 4.59 6.84
N ALA A 116 15.80 5.32 6.15
CA ALA A 116 14.66 4.74 5.44
C ALA A 116 14.09 5.69 4.39
N ASP A 117 13.57 5.15 3.32
CA ASP A 117 12.70 5.90 2.41
C ASP A 117 11.28 5.95 3.03
N VAL A 118 10.71 7.14 3.15
CA VAL A 118 9.35 7.36 3.67
C VAL A 118 8.46 7.83 2.52
N GLN A 119 7.27 7.26 2.44
CA GLN A 119 6.26 7.66 1.47
C GLN A 119 5.20 8.55 2.16
N PRO A 120 5.22 9.87 1.94
CA PRO A 120 4.30 10.80 2.60
C PRO A 120 2.83 10.54 2.31
N SER A 121 2.50 9.94 1.18
CA SER A 121 1.13 9.57 0.83
C SER A 121 0.54 8.50 1.77
N GLU A 122 1.35 7.66 2.42
CA GLU A 122 0.87 6.73 3.45
C GLU A 122 0.33 7.49 4.68
N ILE A 123 1.06 8.52 5.10
CA ILE A 123 0.64 9.40 6.19
C ILE A 123 -0.60 10.19 5.77
N ALA A 124 -0.63 10.71 4.54
CA ALA A 124 -1.76 11.46 4.02
C ALA A 124 -3.06 10.63 3.97
N LYS A 125 -3.01 9.37 3.57
CA LYS A 125 -4.19 8.46 3.60
C LYS A 125 -4.79 8.36 4.99
N PHE A 126 -3.95 8.14 6.00
CA PHE A 126 -4.40 8.06 7.39
C PHE A 126 -5.01 9.39 7.88
N LEU A 127 -4.35 10.52 7.60
CA LEU A 127 -4.83 11.84 7.99
C LEU A 127 -6.14 12.23 7.29
N LEU A 128 -6.32 11.83 6.03
CA LEU A 128 -7.57 12.05 5.28
C LEU A 128 -8.75 11.29 5.90
N ILE A 129 -8.54 10.03 6.31
CA ILE A 129 -9.57 9.24 6.99
C ILE A 129 -9.96 9.92 8.30
N LEU A 130 -8.98 10.34 9.10
CA LEU A 130 -9.23 11.04 10.35
C LEU A 130 -9.98 12.36 10.14
N TRP A 131 -9.55 13.17 9.16
CA TRP A 131 -10.17 14.44 8.83
C TRP A 131 -11.62 14.28 8.37
N ALA A 132 -11.89 13.34 7.46
CA ALA A 132 -13.24 13.06 6.99
C ALA A 132 -14.15 12.58 8.14
N SER A 133 -13.65 11.65 8.95
CA SER A 133 -14.39 11.16 10.14
C SER A 133 -14.68 12.28 11.14
N TYR A 134 -13.73 13.20 11.35
CA TYR A 134 -13.94 14.37 12.20
C TYR A 134 -15.03 15.29 11.66
N LEU A 135 -15.03 15.57 10.35
CA LEU A 135 -16.07 16.41 9.73
C LEU A 135 -17.45 15.76 9.88
N LEU A 136 -17.58 14.47 9.59
CA LEU A 136 -18.84 13.74 9.69
C LEU A 136 -19.36 13.73 11.12
N ALA A 137 -18.51 13.42 12.10
CA ALA A 137 -18.88 13.42 13.52
C ALA A 137 -19.31 14.82 14.04
N ASN A 138 -18.71 15.89 13.51
CA ASN A 138 -19.13 17.26 13.89
C ASN A 138 -20.50 17.62 13.31
N GLN A 139 -20.83 17.19 12.10
CA GLN A 139 -22.14 17.41 11.50
C GLN A 139 -23.25 16.68 12.28
N GLU A 140 -22.98 15.43 12.63
CA GLU A 140 -23.90 14.63 13.44
C GLU A 140 -24.17 15.28 14.81
N ARG A 141 -23.12 15.75 15.50
CA ARG A 141 -23.25 16.47 16.79
C ARG A 141 -24.00 17.79 16.68
N ALA A 142 -23.89 18.47 15.52
CA ALA A 142 -24.62 19.69 15.27
C ALA A 142 -26.11 19.47 14.95
N GLY A 143 -26.60 18.23 15.00
CA GLY A 143 -27.97 17.85 14.70
C GLY A 143 -28.38 18.09 13.25
N LYS A 144 -27.42 18.23 12.35
CA LYS A 144 -27.67 18.49 10.94
C LYS A 144 -27.96 17.15 10.22
N THR A 145 -29.23 16.77 10.19
CA THR A 145 -29.67 15.50 9.57
C THR A 145 -29.60 15.46 8.04
N ARG A 146 -29.50 16.62 7.36
CA ARG A 146 -29.44 16.73 5.90
C ARG A 146 -28.14 17.38 5.43
N VAL A 147 -27.02 16.75 5.73
CA VAL A 147 -25.72 17.20 5.19
C VAL A 147 -25.44 16.44 3.92
N ASN A 148 -25.06 17.15 2.86
CA ASN A 148 -24.52 16.52 1.69
C ASN A 148 -23.08 16.05 1.98
N VAL A 149 -22.95 14.80 2.42
CA VAL A 149 -21.67 14.18 2.78
C VAL A 149 -20.69 14.22 1.61
N PHE A 150 -21.20 14.00 0.40
CA PHE A 150 -20.38 14.08 -0.81
C PHE A 150 -19.74 15.47 -0.98
N ALA A 151 -20.53 16.53 -0.90
CA ALA A 151 -20.01 17.89 -1.02
C ALA A 151 -19.08 18.28 0.14
N LEU A 152 -19.21 17.64 1.30
CA LEU A 152 -18.43 17.96 2.48
C LEU A 152 -17.00 17.41 2.41
N ILE A 153 -16.83 16.13 2.03
CA ILE A 153 -15.52 15.47 2.09
C ILE A 153 -14.82 15.39 0.74
N THR A 154 -15.55 15.27 -0.37
CA THR A 154 -14.97 15.06 -1.70
C THR A 154 -13.99 16.15 -2.14
N PRO A 155 -14.21 17.45 -1.91
CA PRO A 155 -13.25 18.48 -2.32
C PRO A 155 -11.87 18.31 -1.71
N GLY A 156 -11.77 17.92 -0.43
CA GLY A 156 -10.49 17.64 0.23
C GLY A 156 -9.77 16.45 -0.38
N PHE A 157 -10.52 15.38 -0.72
CA PHE A 157 -9.96 14.23 -1.41
C PHE A 157 -9.47 14.57 -2.82
N ILE A 158 -10.20 15.40 -3.57
CA ILE A 158 -9.80 15.83 -4.91
C ILE A 158 -8.47 16.60 -4.86
N VAL A 159 -8.30 17.50 -3.91
CA VAL A 159 -7.03 18.25 -3.75
C VAL A 159 -5.85 17.30 -3.53
N VAL A 160 -6.01 16.32 -2.63
CA VAL A 160 -4.95 15.34 -2.34
C VAL A 160 -4.72 14.40 -3.52
N LEU A 161 -5.78 13.96 -4.20
CA LEU A 161 -5.68 13.16 -5.43
C LEU A 161 -4.89 13.92 -6.51
N ALA A 162 -5.18 15.21 -6.71
CA ALA A 162 -4.46 16.03 -7.68
C ALA A 162 -2.96 16.11 -7.36
N LEU A 163 -2.58 16.32 -6.09
CA LEU A 163 -1.18 16.35 -5.67
C LEU A 163 -0.47 15.00 -5.89
N VAL A 164 -1.12 13.90 -5.60
CA VAL A 164 -0.57 12.56 -5.83
C VAL A 164 -0.42 12.28 -7.33
N MET A 165 -1.36 12.75 -8.14
CA MET A 165 -1.29 12.62 -9.60
C MET A 165 -0.17 13.47 -10.23
N VAL A 166 0.16 14.63 -9.66
CA VAL A 166 1.34 15.42 -10.06
C VAL A 166 2.63 14.63 -9.83
N GLY A 167 2.69 13.82 -8.75
CA GLY A 167 3.79 12.87 -8.50
C GLY A 167 3.79 11.62 -9.38
N HIS A 168 2.86 11.51 -10.34
CA HIS A 168 2.66 10.37 -11.25
C HIS A 168 2.31 9.04 -10.56
N ASP A 169 1.86 9.05 -9.30
CA ASP A 169 1.51 7.86 -8.54
C ASP A 169 0.03 7.47 -8.70
N LEU A 170 -0.26 6.82 -9.83
CA LEU A 170 -1.61 6.33 -10.14
C LEU A 170 -2.08 5.26 -9.14
N GLY A 171 -1.18 4.41 -8.66
CA GLY A 171 -1.51 3.35 -7.71
C GLY A 171 -2.05 3.92 -6.39
N THR A 172 -1.34 4.87 -5.80
CA THR A 172 -1.79 5.56 -4.58
C THR A 172 -3.06 6.37 -4.82
N ALA A 173 -3.20 7.00 -6.00
CA ALA A 173 -4.42 7.73 -6.35
C ALA A 173 -5.66 6.81 -6.37
N CYS A 174 -5.55 5.61 -6.94
CA CYS A 174 -6.63 4.61 -6.90
C CYS A 174 -6.99 4.19 -5.46
N VAL A 175 -6.01 4.01 -4.58
CA VAL A 175 -6.25 3.69 -3.17
C VAL A 175 -6.99 4.82 -2.46
N ILE A 176 -6.58 6.08 -2.66
CA ILE A 176 -7.24 7.25 -2.07
C ILE A 176 -8.68 7.39 -2.61
N ALA A 177 -8.91 7.15 -3.90
CA ALA A 177 -10.25 7.13 -4.49
C ALA A 177 -11.11 6.01 -3.88
N ALA A 178 -10.55 4.82 -3.65
CA ALA A 178 -11.24 3.72 -2.97
C ALA A 178 -11.58 4.06 -1.51
N ILE A 179 -10.68 4.74 -0.78
CA ILE A 179 -10.95 5.25 0.57
C ILE A 179 -12.13 6.22 0.56
N LEU A 180 -12.15 7.18 -0.38
CA LEU A 180 -13.29 8.10 -0.54
C LEU A 180 -14.59 7.33 -0.79
N GLY A 181 -14.58 6.37 -1.73
CA GLY A 181 -15.75 5.53 -2.03
C GLY A 181 -16.24 4.76 -0.81
N GLY A 182 -15.33 4.17 -0.03
CA GLY A 182 -15.65 3.46 1.22
C GLY A 182 -16.26 4.39 2.28
N LEU A 183 -15.72 5.60 2.46
CA LEU A 183 -16.26 6.59 3.39
C LEU A 183 -17.66 7.06 2.98
N LEU A 184 -17.87 7.33 1.69
CA LEU A 184 -19.19 7.71 1.16
C LEU A 184 -20.22 6.56 1.32
N PHE A 185 -19.79 5.32 1.07
CA PHE A 185 -20.63 4.13 1.26
C PHE A 185 -21.07 3.96 2.72
N VAL A 186 -20.13 3.98 3.67
CA VAL A 186 -20.41 3.85 5.11
C VAL A 186 -21.25 5.01 5.63
N SER A 187 -21.12 6.20 5.04
CA SER A 187 -21.91 7.39 5.38
C SER A 187 -23.34 7.35 4.82
N GLY A 188 -23.75 6.30 4.12
CA GLY A 188 -25.11 6.12 3.60
C GLY A 188 -25.43 6.94 2.35
N VAL A 189 -24.41 7.30 1.56
CA VAL A 189 -24.62 7.97 0.28
C VAL A 189 -25.28 6.99 -0.70
N GLU A 190 -26.18 7.49 -1.53
CA GLU A 190 -26.95 6.69 -2.47
C GLU A 190 -26.04 5.85 -3.39
N LEU A 191 -26.37 4.55 -3.54
CA LEU A 191 -25.61 3.62 -4.39
C LEU A 191 -25.54 4.08 -5.86
N ARG A 192 -26.55 4.83 -6.33
CA ARG A 192 -26.52 5.40 -7.68
C ARG A 192 -25.37 6.40 -7.84
N LEU A 193 -25.17 7.28 -6.85
CA LEU A 193 -24.08 8.25 -6.90
C LEU A 193 -22.73 7.52 -6.81
N LEU A 194 -22.61 6.52 -5.95
CA LEU A 194 -21.39 5.69 -5.87
C LEU A 194 -21.11 4.97 -7.19
N GLY A 195 -22.13 4.39 -7.82
CA GLY A 195 -22.01 3.74 -9.13
C GLY A 195 -21.59 4.74 -10.24
N THR A 196 -22.15 5.94 -10.24
CA THR A 196 -21.72 6.98 -11.22
C THR A 196 -20.30 7.43 -10.98
N LEU A 197 -19.88 7.61 -9.72
CA LEU A 197 -18.50 7.97 -9.37
C LEU A 197 -17.51 6.86 -9.75
N ALA A 198 -17.87 5.60 -9.52
CA ALA A 198 -17.07 4.45 -9.92
C ALA A 198 -16.94 4.38 -11.46
N ALA A 199 -18.03 4.60 -12.20
CA ALA A 199 -18.01 4.62 -13.66
C ALA A 199 -17.14 5.77 -14.20
N VAL A 200 -17.31 6.99 -13.68
CA VAL A 200 -16.48 8.14 -14.06
C VAL A 200 -15.01 7.89 -13.70
N GLY A 201 -14.72 7.34 -12.54
CA GLY A 201 -13.38 6.94 -12.12
C GLY A 201 -12.76 5.89 -13.05
N ALA A 202 -13.53 4.89 -13.45
CA ALA A 202 -13.07 3.85 -14.37
C ALA A 202 -12.76 4.43 -15.78
N VAL A 203 -13.60 5.32 -16.30
CA VAL A 203 -13.36 6.01 -17.58
C VAL A 203 -12.12 6.90 -17.49
N ALA A 204 -11.97 7.67 -16.41
CA ALA A 204 -10.79 8.50 -16.18
C ALA A 204 -9.51 7.64 -16.08
N LEU A 205 -9.58 6.53 -15.36
CA LEU A 205 -8.47 5.57 -15.23
C LEU A 205 -8.10 4.97 -16.60
N ALA A 206 -9.08 4.53 -17.39
CA ALA A 206 -8.85 4.01 -18.72
C ALA A 206 -8.19 5.07 -19.63
N GLY A 207 -8.65 6.31 -19.57
CA GLY A 207 -8.02 7.43 -20.28
C GLY A 207 -6.57 7.66 -19.85
N LEU A 208 -6.29 7.67 -18.55
CA LEU A 208 -4.93 7.82 -18.01
C LEU A 208 -4.01 6.66 -18.39
N ILE A 209 -4.53 5.44 -18.49
CA ILE A 209 -3.78 4.28 -18.97
C ILE A 209 -3.48 4.43 -20.46
N ALA A 210 -4.47 4.82 -21.26
CA ALA A 210 -4.30 4.96 -22.71
C ALA A 210 -3.32 6.07 -23.12
N THR A 211 -3.17 7.13 -22.30
CA THR A 211 -2.27 8.26 -22.61
C THR A 211 -0.79 7.98 -22.34
N ALA A 212 -0.43 6.89 -21.65
CA ALA A 212 0.96 6.57 -21.32
C ALA A 212 1.29 5.12 -21.69
N GLY A 213 2.11 4.91 -22.69
CA GLY A 213 2.46 3.58 -23.21
C GLY A 213 2.98 2.60 -22.15
N TYR A 214 3.77 3.08 -21.16
CA TYR A 214 4.25 2.22 -20.06
C TYR A 214 3.12 1.75 -19.12
N ARG A 215 2.04 2.55 -18.96
CA ARG A 215 0.86 2.17 -18.17
C ARG A 215 0.02 1.14 -18.91
N ALA A 216 -0.17 1.36 -20.21
CA ALA A 216 -0.86 0.43 -21.09
C ALA A 216 -0.15 -0.94 -21.11
N ALA A 217 1.19 -0.96 -21.24
CA ALA A 217 1.98 -2.18 -21.18
C ALA A 217 1.78 -2.94 -19.85
N ARG A 218 1.81 -2.24 -18.71
CA ARG A 218 1.56 -2.86 -17.39
C ARG A 218 0.15 -3.42 -17.25
N PHE A 219 -0.84 -2.81 -17.89
CA PHE A 219 -2.22 -3.30 -17.88
C PHE A 219 -2.37 -4.55 -18.77
N LEU A 220 -1.81 -4.51 -19.98
CA LEU A 220 -1.86 -5.65 -20.91
C LEU A 220 -1.18 -6.90 -20.38
N VAL A 221 -0.10 -6.74 -19.64
CA VAL A 221 0.62 -7.84 -18.98
C VAL A 221 -0.25 -8.65 -18.00
N VAL A 222 -1.34 -8.07 -17.46
CA VAL A 222 -2.27 -8.81 -16.60
C VAL A 222 -2.94 -9.95 -17.38
N PHE A 223 -3.14 -9.78 -18.69
CA PHE A 223 -3.80 -10.78 -19.56
C PHE A 223 -2.81 -11.78 -20.15
N ASP A 224 -1.59 -11.35 -20.46
CA ASP A 224 -0.53 -12.24 -20.97
C ASP A 224 0.86 -11.82 -20.46
N PRO A 225 1.24 -12.25 -19.26
CA PRO A 225 2.54 -11.91 -18.68
C PRO A 225 3.72 -12.66 -19.36
N PHE A 226 3.44 -13.72 -20.14
CA PHE A 226 4.45 -14.54 -20.82
C PHE A 226 4.72 -14.11 -22.26
N ALA A 227 4.04 -13.08 -22.78
CA ALA A 227 4.29 -12.54 -24.10
C ALA A 227 5.79 -12.17 -24.26
N ALA A 228 6.41 -12.57 -25.34
CA ALA A 228 7.87 -12.51 -25.54
C ALA A 228 8.44 -11.07 -25.43
N ASP A 229 7.66 -10.06 -25.84
CA ASP A 229 7.98 -8.66 -25.74
C ASP A 229 7.81 -8.07 -24.33
N GLN A 230 6.94 -8.67 -23.50
CA GLN A 230 6.61 -8.23 -22.14
C GLN A 230 7.39 -9.00 -21.08
N TYR A 231 7.73 -10.26 -21.32
CA TYR A 231 8.32 -11.16 -20.33
C TYR A 231 9.60 -10.61 -19.67
N LYS A 232 10.45 -9.93 -20.43
CA LYS A 232 11.70 -9.32 -19.93
C LYS A 232 11.51 -7.91 -19.31
N ASN A 233 10.31 -7.33 -19.44
CA ASN A 233 9.98 -5.98 -19.02
C ASN A 233 8.88 -5.97 -17.95
N ALA A 234 7.73 -5.40 -18.29
CA ALA A 234 6.60 -5.29 -17.36
C ALA A 234 6.02 -6.64 -16.94
N GLY A 235 6.18 -7.69 -17.75
CA GLY A 235 5.71 -9.06 -17.50
C GLY A 235 6.56 -9.86 -16.53
N TRP A 236 7.79 -9.44 -16.25
CA TRP A 236 8.71 -10.20 -15.41
C TRP A 236 8.12 -10.60 -14.05
N GLN A 237 7.64 -9.62 -13.28
CA GLN A 237 7.06 -9.87 -11.96
C GLN A 237 5.82 -10.76 -12.00
N PRO A 238 4.78 -10.43 -12.81
CA PRO A 238 3.58 -11.26 -12.89
C PRO A 238 3.87 -12.68 -13.36
N ALA A 239 4.73 -12.86 -14.38
CA ALA A 239 5.10 -14.18 -14.90
C ALA A 239 5.79 -15.04 -13.84
N HIS A 240 6.81 -14.50 -13.16
CA HIS A 240 7.52 -15.22 -12.10
C HIS A 240 6.65 -15.47 -10.88
N SER A 241 5.71 -14.56 -10.56
CA SER A 241 4.71 -14.80 -9.50
C SER A 241 3.83 -15.99 -9.82
N LEU A 242 3.35 -16.09 -11.06
CA LEU A 242 2.56 -17.24 -11.53
C LEU A 242 3.38 -18.53 -11.55
N LEU A 243 4.62 -18.48 -12.01
CA LEU A 243 5.53 -19.63 -11.98
C LEU A 243 5.81 -20.10 -10.55
N GLY A 244 6.04 -19.16 -9.62
CA GLY A 244 6.23 -19.48 -8.21
C GLY A 244 4.99 -20.13 -7.58
N LEU A 245 3.79 -19.64 -7.89
CA LEU A 245 2.54 -20.25 -7.45
C LEU A 245 2.32 -21.62 -8.08
N ALA A 246 2.58 -21.77 -9.37
CA ALA A 246 2.42 -23.03 -10.09
C ALA A 246 3.38 -24.11 -9.58
N SER A 247 4.65 -23.76 -9.31
CA SER A 247 5.65 -24.70 -8.80
C SER A 247 5.41 -25.07 -7.33
N GLY A 248 4.83 -24.15 -6.53
CA GLY A 248 4.59 -24.40 -5.11
C GLY A 248 3.36 -25.26 -4.80
N GLY A 249 2.39 -25.35 -5.71
CA GLY A 249 1.12 -26.01 -5.45
C GLY A 249 0.45 -25.49 -4.16
N ILE A 250 -0.28 -26.38 -3.46
CA ILE A 250 -1.01 -26.00 -2.24
C ILE A 250 -0.08 -25.86 -1.03
N PHE A 251 0.98 -26.66 -0.95
CA PHE A 251 1.86 -26.71 0.24
C PHE A 251 3.13 -25.87 0.10
N GLY A 252 3.39 -25.30 -1.07
CA GLY A 252 4.60 -24.54 -1.35
C GLY A 252 5.83 -25.42 -1.62
N VAL A 253 6.91 -24.80 -2.06
CA VAL A 253 8.21 -25.44 -2.32
C VAL A 253 9.14 -25.43 -1.10
N GLY A 254 8.70 -24.86 0.01
CA GLY A 254 9.47 -24.74 1.24
C GLY A 254 10.03 -23.33 1.49
N LEU A 255 10.58 -23.16 2.71
CA LEU A 255 11.19 -21.89 3.12
C LEU A 255 12.58 -21.74 2.51
N GLY A 256 12.85 -20.57 1.89
CA GLY A 256 14.17 -20.25 1.30
C GLY A 256 14.41 -20.78 -0.11
N ASP A 257 13.39 -21.27 -0.80
CA ASP A 257 13.54 -21.69 -2.20
C ASP A 257 13.84 -20.48 -3.11
N ARG A 258 14.75 -20.68 -4.09
CA ARG A 258 15.20 -19.64 -5.03
C ARG A 258 14.07 -19.07 -5.88
N LEU A 259 13.05 -19.86 -6.21
CA LEU A 259 11.90 -19.40 -7.01
C LEU A 259 11.11 -18.30 -6.28
N VAL A 260 10.91 -18.45 -4.97
CA VAL A 260 10.23 -17.44 -4.16
C VAL A 260 11.06 -16.14 -4.08
N ALA A 261 12.38 -16.26 -3.97
CA ALA A 261 13.28 -15.11 -3.94
C ALA A 261 13.31 -14.34 -5.27
N LEU A 262 13.35 -15.06 -6.40
CA LEU A 262 13.30 -14.44 -7.73
C LEU A 262 12.00 -13.67 -7.99
N VAL A 263 10.87 -14.19 -7.53
CA VAL A 263 9.56 -13.55 -7.66
C VAL A 263 9.46 -12.26 -6.86
N ALA A 264 9.99 -12.24 -5.64
CA ALA A 264 9.81 -11.12 -4.72
C ALA A 264 10.67 -9.89 -5.06
N PHE A 265 11.83 -10.05 -5.71
CA PHE A 265 12.86 -9.00 -5.77
C PHE A 265 13.31 -8.56 -7.16
N SER A 266 12.72 -9.06 -8.21
CA SER A 266 13.13 -8.86 -9.61
C SER A 266 13.06 -7.41 -10.15
N GLN A 267 12.71 -6.43 -9.35
CA GLN A 267 12.53 -5.05 -9.84
C GLN A 267 13.75 -4.14 -9.75
N ARG A 268 14.89 -4.58 -9.21
CA ARG A 268 15.99 -3.64 -8.90
C ARG A 268 17.29 -3.79 -9.69
N ASP A 269 17.55 -4.90 -10.36
CA ASP A 269 18.85 -5.05 -11.02
C ASP A 269 18.81 -5.95 -12.26
N ASP A 270 18.51 -5.34 -13.42
CA ASP A 270 18.77 -5.96 -14.72
C ASP A 270 20.26 -6.37 -14.90
N ARG A 271 21.18 -5.82 -14.11
CA ARG A 271 22.62 -6.10 -14.17
C ARG A 271 23.01 -7.38 -13.42
N ALA A 272 22.34 -7.73 -12.32
CA ALA A 272 22.63 -8.94 -11.57
C ALA A 272 22.16 -10.21 -12.29
N LEU A 273 21.08 -10.12 -13.07
CA LEU A 273 20.55 -11.25 -13.85
C LEU A 273 21.42 -11.63 -15.04
N PHE A 274 22.15 -10.68 -15.63
CA PHE A 274 23.13 -10.98 -16.70
C PHE A 274 24.37 -11.71 -16.17
N GLY A 275 24.71 -11.59 -14.88
CA GLY A 275 25.81 -12.33 -14.24
C GLY A 275 25.52 -13.81 -14.03
N VAL A 276 24.28 -14.19 -13.76
CA VAL A 276 23.89 -15.59 -13.53
C VAL A 276 23.79 -16.39 -14.84
N GLY A 277 23.47 -15.72 -15.96
CA GLY A 277 23.39 -16.34 -17.27
C GLY A 277 24.76 -16.83 -17.82
N HIS A 278 25.88 -16.30 -17.34
CA HIS A 278 27.20 -16.72 -17.76
C HIS A 278 27.75 -17.95 -17.00
N HIS A 279 27.23 -18.27 -15.83
CA HIS A 279 27.67 -19.46 -15.08
C HIS A 279 26.91 -20.74 -15.41
N CYS A 280 25.75 -20.69 -16.04
CA CYS A 280 25.04 -21.90 -16.47
C CYS A 280 25.53 -22.51 -17.76
N ARG A 281 26.49 -21.88 -18.48
CA ARG A 281 27.12 -22.47 -19.71
C ARG A 281 28.40 -23.28 -19.46
N LEU A 282 28.76 -23.55 -18.22
CA LEU A 282 29.95 -24.35 -17.88
C LEU A 282 29.63 -25.79 -17.48
N PHE A 283 28.39 -26.26 -17.69
CA PHE A 283 27.97 -27.65 -17.47
C PHE A 283 27.16 -28.20 -18.66
N GLU A 284 27.63 -27.97 -19.89
CA GLU A 284 27.38 -28.85 -21.05
C GLU A 284 28.65 -29.51 -21.48
#